data_51b6525138c96686c1324d431f2505b2
#
_entry.id   51b6525138c96686c1324d431f2505b2
#
_cell.length_a   1.000
_cell.length_b   1.000
_cell.length_c   1.000
_cell.angle_alpha   90.00
_cell.angle_beta   90.00
_cell.angle_gamma   90.00
#
_symmetry.space_group_name_H-M   'P 1'
#
loop_
_entity.id
_entity.type
_entity.pdbx_description
1 polymer ?
#
loop_
_entity_poly.entity_id
_entity_poly.type
_entity_poly.pdbx_seq_one_letter_code
_entity_poly.pdbx_strand_id
1 'polypeptide(L)'
;MNGVNKTLYIPLYGKAYVSRKNIIIKDKKAEEIWGAAGFSLKGKATSRWLAYFMAMRAVVYDEWIKSKLVNDAASVVLHIGCGLDSRVKRVSAENTNWYDIDFADVIAERKKYYDKSDTYHMLSADMRESGWKSRIAGNQNAMVILEGVSMYFAPEELLELLSSLAHHFTSVSLLMDCYSERAAKISKYKNPIHEVGVNPVSYTHLTLPT
;
A
#
# COMPACT_ATOMS: atom_id res chain seq x y z
N MET A 1 -2.50 11.08 -15.30
CA MET A 1 -2.80 10.39 -14.03
C MET A 1 -4.26 10.57 -13.70
N ASN A 2 -4.99 9.49 -13.48
CA ASN A 2 -6.38 9.51 -13.03
C ASN A 2 -6.47 10.08 -11.60
N GLY A 3 -7.67 10.51 -11.15
CA GLY A 3 -7.86 11.05 -9.80
C GLY A 3 -7.40 10.12 -8.69
N VAL A 4 -7.71 8.81 -8.79
CA VAL A 4 -7.29 7.78 -7.83
C VAL A 4 -5.77 7.74 -7.66
N ASN A 5 -5.02 7.91 -8.74
CA ASN A 5 -3.56 7.87 -8.70
C ASN A 5 -2.94 9.10 -8.01
N LYS A 6 -3.69 10.18 -7.80
CA LYS A 6 -3.23 11.33 -7.03
C LYS A 6 -3.26 11.08 -5.52
N THR A 7 -4.05 10.12 -5.05
CA THR A 7 -4.13 9.78 -3.62
C THR A 7 -2.82 9.23 -3.07
N LEU A 8 -1.96 8.64 -3.92
CA LEU A 8 -0.64 8.12 -3.54
C LEU A 8 0.29 9.19 -2.94
N TYR A 9 0.08 10.48 -3.29
CA TYR A 9 0.89 11.59 -2.79
C TYR A 9 0.56 11.97 -1.34
N ILE A 10 -0.61 11.62 -0.82
CA ILE A 10 -1.00 11.91 0.57
C ILE A 10 -0.13 11.12 1.57
N PRO A 11 -0.06 9.77 1.50
CA PRO A 11 0.81 9.00 2.39
C PRO A 11 2.31 9.26 2.14
N LEU A 12 2.70 9.55 0.90
CA LEU A 12 4.07 9.94 0.56
C LEU A 12 4.47 11.23 1.28
N TYR A 13 3.63 12.28 1.16
CA TYR A 13 3.84 13.54 1.88
C TYR A 13 3.92 13.32 3.39
N GLY A 14 3.00 12.55 3.95
CA GLY A 14 2.96 12.26 5.38
C GLY A 14 4.27 11.65 5.88
N LYS A 15 4.77 10.63 5.19
CA LYS A 15 6.04 9.96 5.51
C LYS A 15 7.24 10.90 5.34
N ALA A 16 7.31 11.65 4.23
CA ALA A 16 8.37 12.64 4.01
C ALA A 16 8.37 13.75 5.07
N TYR A 17 7.19 14.24 5.47
CA TYR A 17 7.03 15.27 6.49
C TYR A 17 7.58 14.83 7.85
N VAL A 18 7.23 13.64 8.34
CA VAL A 18 7.69 13.14 9.64
C VAL A 18 9.16 12.74 9.60
N SER A 19 9.63 12.19 8.48
CA SER A 19 11.03 11.81 8.28
C SER A 19 11.96 13.03 8.36
N ARG A 20 11.60 14.14 7.70
CA ARG A 20 12.35 15.44 7.80
C ARG A 20 12.41 15.97 9.21
N LYS A 21 11.45 15.66 10.07
CA LYS A 21 11.41 16.06 11.48
C LYS A 21 12.10 15.07 12.41
N ASN A 22 12.62 13.95 11.90
CA ASN A 22 13.19 12.84 12.68
C ASN A 22 12.23 12.30 13.75
N ILE A 23 10.94 12.22 13.45
CA ILE A 23 9.90 11.67 14.34
C ILE A 23 9.20 10.48 13.67
N ILE A 24 8.74 9.54 14.46
CA ILE A 24 7.95 8.35 14.06
C ILE A 24 8.73 7.40 13.16
N ILE A 25 9.07 7.79 11.92
CA ILE A 25 9.85 6.97 10.98
C ILE A 25 10.95 7.79 10.30
N LYS A 26 12.00 7.09 9.86
CA LYS A 26 13.02 7.63 8.96
C LYS A 26 12.78 7.05 7.58
N ASP A 27 12.43 7.90 6.62
CA ASP A 27 12.12 7.51 5.25
C ASP A 27 12.75 8.49 4.26
N LYS A 28 14.06 8.36 4.08
CA LYS A 28 14.83 9.23 3.16
C LYS A 28 14.36 9.11 1.71
N LYS A 29 13.87 7.91 1.33
CA LYS A 29 13.34 7.71 -0.02
C LYS A 29 12.03 8.47 -0.24
N ALA A 30 11.15 8.51 0.77
CA ALA A 30 9.95 9.35 0.69
C ALA A 30 10.29 10.85 0.62
N GLU A 31 11.34 11.32 1.33
CA GLU A 31 11.82 12.70 1.23
C GLU A 31 12.33 13.04 -0.17
N GLU A 32 13.10 12.13 -0.79
CA GLU A 32 13.64 12.24 -2.15
C GLU A 32 12.50 12.33 -3.17
N ILE A 33 11.59 11.33 -3.15
CA ILE A 33 10.47 11.25 -4.10
C ILE A 33 9.57 12.47 -3.98
N TRP A 34 9.22 12.87 -2.74
CA TRP A 34 8.38 14.05 -2.51
C TRP A 34 9.05 15.34 -3.03
N GLY A 35 10.36 15.47 -2.85
CA GLY A 35 11.12 16.63 -3.35
C GLY A 35 11.20 16.69 -4.88
N ALA A 36 11.22 15.54 -5.54
CA ALA A 36 11.32 15.44 -7.00
C ALA A 36 9.95 15.47 -7.71
N ALA A 37 8.86 15.15 -7.01
CA ALA A 37 7.55 14.91 -7.64
C ALA A 37 6.90 16.17 -8.25
N GLY A 38 7.32 17.38 -7.84
CA GLY A 38 6.74 18.65 -8.32
C GLY A 38 5.23 18.78 -8.03
N PHE A 39 4.68 17.93 -7.14
CA PHE A 39 3.27 17.89 -6.78
C PHE A 39 3.04 18.66 -5.47
N SER A 40 1.96 19.44 -5.41
CA SER A 40 1.57 20.16 -4.20
C SER A 40 0.21 19.70 -3.70
N LEU A 41 0.16 19.35 -2.41
CA LEU A 41 -1.08 19.09 -1.70
C LEU A 41 -1.57 20.38 -1.05
N LYS A 42 -2.88 20.47 -0.81
CA LYS A 42 -3.55 21.63 -0.19
C LYS A 42 -4.50 21.15 0.93
N GLY A 43 -4.93 22.08 1.74
CA GLY A 43 -6.00 21.88 2.73
C GLY A 43 -5.69 20.76 3.75
N LYS A 44 -6.64 19.87 3.98
CA LYS A 44 -6.55 18.78 4.95
C LYS A 44 -5.50 17.74 4.59
N ALA A 45 -5.19 17.57 3.29
CA ALA A 45 -4.17 16.63 2.84
C ALA A 45 -2.76 16.99 3.32
N THR A 46 -2.53 18.25 3.73
CA THR A 46 -1.26 18.73 4.33
C THR A 46 -1.27 18.77 5.87
N SER A 47 -2.35 18.29 6.49
CA SER A 47 -2.47 18.30 7.96
C SER A 47 -1.36 17.48 8.62
N ARG A 48 -0.69 18.07 9.63
CA ARG A 48 0.30 17.37 10.45
C ARG A 48 -0.27 16.10 11.13
N TRP A 49 -1.53 16.15 11.54
CA TRP A 49 -2.20 15.01 12.19
C TRP A 49 -2.40 13.86 11.20
N LEU A 50 -2.76 14.18 9.95
CA LEU A 50 -2.84 13.18 8.90
C LEU A 50 -1.45 12.60 8.59
N ALA A 51 -0.41 13.44 8.55
CA ALA A 51 0.97 12.98 8.35
C ALA A 51 1.41 12.03 9.48
N TYR A 52 1.11 12.34 10.74
CA TYR A 52 1.39 11.46 11.88
C TYR A 52 0.63 10.14 11.77
N PHE A 53 -0.66 10.20 11.45
CA PHE A 53 -1.48 9.00 11.24
C PHE A 53 -0.90 8.09 10.15
N MET A 54 -0.56 8.65 8.98
CA MET A 54 0.03 7.88 7.87
C MET A 54 1.37 7.25 8.26
N ALA A 55 2.19 7.95 9.02
CA ALA A 55 3.47 7.44 9.47
C ALA A 55 3.34 6.35 10.55
N MET A 56 2.44 6.55 11.53
CA MET A 56 2.16 5.53 12.57
C MET A 56 1.59 4.25 11.94
N ARG A 57 0.67 4.40 10.98
CA ARG A 57 0.16 3.25 10.22
C ARG A 57 1.31 2.51 9.52
N ALA A 58 2.20 3.23 8.84
CA ALA A 58 3.35 2.62 8.18
C ALA A 58 4.25 1.85 9.16
N VAL A 59 4.48 2.37 10.38
CA VAL A 59 5.25 1.66 11.44
C VAL A 59 4.61 0.32 11.77
N VAL A 60 3.30 0.26 11.99
CA VAL A 60 2.59 -0.99 12.31
C VAL A 60 2.80 -2.03 11.21
N TYR A 61 2.70 -1.61 9.95
CA TYR A 61 2.93 -2.50 8.81
C TYR A 61 4.40 -2.95 8.71
N ASP A 62 5.32 -2.02 8.88
CA ASP A 62 6.75 -2.32 8.80
C ASP A 62 7.19 -3.30 9.90
N GLU A 63 6.70 -3.12 11.13
CA GLU A 63 7.00 -4.03 12.26
C GLU A 63 6.37 -5.42 12.06
N TRP A 64 5.15 -5.48 11.55
CA TRP A 64 4.52 -6.76 11.23
C TRP A 64 5.33 -7.53 10.18
N ILE A 65 5.75 -6.87 9.09
CA ILE A 65 6.56 -7.50 8.04
C ILE A 65 7.88 -8.00 8.60
N LYS A 66 8.61 -7.15 9.34
CA LYS A 66 9.88 -7.56 9.97
C LYS A 66 9.71 -8.78 10.85
N SER A 67 8.65 -8.82 11.68
CA SER A 67 8.38 -9.96 12.55
C SER A 67 8.09 -11.25 11.78
N LYS A 68 7.41 -11.14 10.63
CA LYS A 68 7.12 -12.29 9.76
C LYS A 68 8.36 -12.76 8.99
N LEU A 69 9.17 -11.86 8.46
CA LEU A 69 10.40 -12.20 7.73
C LEU A 69 11.42 -12.94 8.59
N VAL A 70 11.49 -12.66 9.89
CA VAL A 70 12.34 -13.41 10.82
C VAL A 70 11.92 -14.88 10.92
N ASN A 71 10.61 -15.15 10.87
CA ASN A 71 10.07 -16.49 11.06
C ASN A 71 9.88 -17.27 9.74
N ASP A 72 9.75 -16.56 8.63
CA ASP A 72 9.48 -17.15 7.29
C ASP A 72 10.14 -16.31 6.19
N ALA A 73 11.45 -16.42 6.10
CA ALA A 73 12.25 -15.70 5.09
C ALA A 73 12.02 -16.21 3.65
N ALA A 74 11.42 -17.39 3.49
CA ALA A 74 11.12 -17.97 2.18
C ALA A 74 9.81 -17.46 1.55
N SER A 75 9.02 -16.69 2.29
CA SER A 75 7.76 -16.13 1.79
C SER A 75 8.00 -15.07 0.70
N VAL A 76 7.12 -15.07 -0.30
CA VAL A 76 7.01 -13.93 -1.21
C VAL A 76 6.21 -12.80 -0.56
N VAL A 77 6.61 -11.56 -0.76
CA VAL A 77 5.87 -10.39 -0.27
C VAL A 77 5.13 -9.72 -1.43
N LEU A 78 3.83 -9.58 -1.28
CA LEU A 78 2.96 -8.87 -2.23
C LEU A 78 2.48 -7.56 -1.60
N HIS A 79 3.04 -6.46 -2.03
CA HIS A 79 2.62 -5.12 -1.63
C HIS A 79 1.64 -4.57 -2.67
N ILE A 80 0.37 -4.83 -2.47
CA ILE A 80 -0.72 -4.50 -3.40
C ILE A 80 -1.18 -3.06 -3.14
N GLY A 81 -1.33 -2.28 -4.22
CA GLY A 81 -1.60 -0.84 -4.13
C GLY A 81 -0.40 -0.08 -3.53
N CYS A 82 0.81 -0.45 -3.95
CA CYS A 82 2.06 0.04 -3.36
C CYS A 82 2.29 1.55 -3.50
N GLY A 83 1.65 2.21 -4.45
CA GLY A 83 1.86 3.62 -4.73
C GLY A 83 3.34 3.97 -4.91
N LEU A 84 3.78 5.00 -4.21
CA LEU A 84 5.19 5.40 -4.14
C LEU A 84 5.84 5.05 -2.79
N ASP A 85 5.26 4.12 -2.02
CA ASP A 85 5.80 3.71 -0.73
C ASP A 85 7.18 3.06 -0.86
N SER A 86 8.08 3.41 0.05
CA SER A 86 9.46 2.92 0.13
C SER A 86 9.62 1.74 1.10
N ARG A 87 8.55 1.02 1.40
CA ARG A 87 8.51 -0.03 2.43
C ARG A 87 9.61 -1.06 2.28
N VAL A 88 9.84 -1.59 1.08
CA VAL A 88 10.91 -2.56 0.81
C VAL A 88 12.26 -2.09 1.35
N LYS A 89 12.56 -0.79 1.26
CA LYS A 89 13.79 -0.19 1.80
C LYS A 89 13.76 -0.03 3.31
N ARG A 90 12.60 0.39 3.87
CA ARG A 90 12.46 0.60 5.32
C ARG A 90 12.53 -0.70 6.13
N VAL A 91 12.05 -1.80 5.55
CA VAL A 91 12.06 -3.12 6.23
C VAL A 91 13.29 -3.96 5.89
N SER A 92 14.20 -3.43 5.05
CA SER A 92 15.43 -4.12 4.62
C SER A 92 15.16 -5.49 4.00
N ALA A 93 14.16 -5.55 3.12
CA ALA A 93 13.69 -6.78 2.49
C ALA A 93 14.27 -6.99 1.07
N GLU A 94 15.43 -6.41 0.76
CA GLU A 94 16.03 -6.46 -0.57
C GLU A 94 16.40 -7.87 -1.04
N ASN A 95 16.61 -8.79 -0.10
CA ASN A 95 16.92 -10.20 -0.37
C ASN A 95 15.68 -11.12 -0.36
N THR A 96 14.49 -10.54 -0.17
CA THR A 96 13.22 -11.27 -0.18
C THR A 96 12.52 -11.08 -1.52
N ASN A 97 11.89 -12.12 -2.06
CA ASN A 97 11.06 -11.97 -3.26
C ASN A 97 9.92 -11.00 -2.97
N TRP A 98 10.07 -9.76 -3.46
CA TRP A 98 9.16 -8.67 -3.21
C TRP A 98 8.51 -8.18 -4.49
N TYR A 99 7.19 -8.11 -4.49
CA TYR A 99 6.38 -7.58 -5.59
C TYR A 99 5.62 -6.34 -5.15
N ASP A 100 6.01 -5.18 -5.69
CA ASP A 100 5.21 -3.97 -5.65
C ASP A 100 4.23 -3.98 -6.81
N ILE A 101 2.91 -4.00 -6.51
CA ILE A 101 1.84 -4.21 -7.48
C ILE A 101 0.91 -3.00 -7.45
N ASP A 102 0.67 -2.40 -8.61
CA ASP A 102 -0.25 -1.26 -8.76
C ASP A 102 -0.66 -1.08 -10.23
N PHE A 103 -1.51 -0.11 -10.51
CA PHE A 103 -1.88 0.26 -11.87
C PHE A 103 -0.69 0.67 -12.74
N ALA A 104 -0.84 0.54 -14.05
CA ALA A 104 0.25 0.73 -15.01
C ALA A 104 0.92 2.11 -14.92
N ASP A 105 0.15 3.17 -14.73
CA ASP A 105 0.65 4.54 -14.62
C ASP A 105 1.34 4.81 -13.27
N VAL A 106 0.89 4.16 -12.18
CA VAL A 106 1.56 4.22 -10.87
C VAL A 106 2.90 3.49 -10.93
N ILE A 107 2.93 2.30 -11.52
CA ILE A 107 4.18 1.55 -11.71
C ILE A 107 5.14 2.29 -12.66
N ALA A 108 4.64 2.97 -13.69
CA ALA A 108 5.47 3.81 -14.55
C ALA A 108 6.09 4.98 -13.78
N GLU A 109 5.34 5.63 -12.89
CA GLU A 109 5.86 6.67 -12.00
C GLU A 109 6.89 6.11 -11.02
N ARG A 110 6.57 4.96 -10.39
CA ARG A 110 7.46 4.29 -9.44
C ARG A 110 8.82 3.93 -10.02
N LYS A 111 8.88 3.48 -11.28
CA LYS A 111 10.11 3.14 -12.00
C LYS A 111 11.09 4.30 -12.16
N LYS A 112 10.68 5.55 -11.94
CA LYS A 112 11.58 6.70 -11.93
C LYS A 112 12.45 6.75 -10.68
N TYR A 113 12.07 6.05 -9.62
CA TYR A 113 12.68 6.14 -8.29
C TYR A 113 13.23 4.82 -7.78
N TYR A 114 12.84 3.69 -8.40
CA TYR A 114 13.21 2.35 -7.96
C TYR A 114 13.70 1.52 -9.15
N ASP A 115 14.84 0.86 -8.95
CA ASP A 115 15.37 -0.11 -9.89
C ASP A 115 14.90 -1.51 -9.53
N LYS A 116 14.70 -2.35 -10.52
CA LYS A 116 14.46 -3.79 -10.35
C LYS A 116 15.72 -4.51 -9.92
N SER A 117 15.56 -5.61 -9.20
CA SER A 117 16.62 -6.59 -8.93
C SER A 117 16.08 -8.00 -9.12
N ASP A 118 16.91 -9.00 -8.88
CA ASP A 118 16.47 -10.41 -8.95
C ASP A 118 15.38 -10.75 -7.93
N THR A 119 15.34 -10.02 -6.83
CA THR A 119 14.37 -10.21 -5.73
C THR A 119 13.33 -9.11 -5.63
N TYR A 120 13.50 -7.96 -6.31
CA TYR A 120 12.56 -6.85 -6.25
C TYR A 120 11.89 -6.61 -7.61
N HIS A 121 10.57 -6.74 -7.62
CA HIS A 121 9.76 -6.68 -8.83
C HIS A 121 8.70 -5.58 -8.74
N MET A 122 8.47 -4.89 -9.85
CA MET A 122 7.37 -3.93 -10.01
C MET A 122 6.41 -4.47 -11.05
N LEU A 123 5.20 -4.85 -10.61
CA LEU A 123 4.20 -5.51 -11.41
C LEU A 123 3.01 -4.58 -11.69
N SER A 124 2.79 -4.26 -12.97
CA SER A 124 1.61 -3.53 -13.40
C SER A 124 0.42 -4.47 -13.51
N ALA A 125 -0.64 -4.22 -12.73
CA ALA A 125 -1.88 -5.00 -12.76
C ALA A 125 -3.07 -4.22 -12.22
N ASP A 126 -4.27 -4.52 -12.70
CA ASP A 126 -5.51 -4.29 -11.96
C ASP A 126 -5.80 -5.55 -11.13
N MET A 127 -5.90 -5.42 -9.83
CA MET A 127 -6.09 -6.55 -8.92
C MET A 127 -7.46 -7.20 -9.03
N ARG A 128 -8.40 -6.56 -9.73
CA ARG A 128 -9.72 -7.11 -10.08
C ARG A 128 -9.65 -8.10 -11.25
N GLU A 129 -8.58 -8.05 -12.03
CA GLU A 129 -8.34 -8.99 -13.12
C GLU A 129 -7.70 -10.30 -12.61
N SER A 130 -7.99 -11.42 -13.25
CA SER A 130 -7.52 -12.74 -12.80
C SER A 130 -6.07 -13.07 -13.19
N GLY A 131 -5.55 -12.47 -14.25
CA GLY A 131 -4.33 -12.95 -14.95
C GLY A 131 -2.99 -12.57 -14.30
N TRP A 132 -2.93 -11.60 -13.41
CA TRP A 132 -1.66 -11.08 -12.91
C TRP A 132 -0.91 -12.06 -11.97
N LYS A 133 -1.64 -12.90 -11.23
CA LYS A 133 -1.08 -13.87 -10.28
C LYS A 133 -0.21 -14.92 -10.95
N SER A 134 -0.51 -15.31 -12.18
CA SER A 134 0.27 -16.31 -12.94
C SER A 134 1.72 -15.89 -13.20
N ARG A 135 2.05 -14.62 -13.00
CA ARG A 135 3.41 -14.08 -13.08
C ARG A 135 4.21 -14.24 -11.79
N ILE A 136 3.62 -14.82 -10.76
CA ILE A 136 4.22 -15.07 -9.44
C ILE A 136 4.07 -16.56 -9.13
N ALA A 137 5.14 -17.22 -8.73
CA ALA A 137 5.09 -18.65 -8.39
C ALA A 137 4.16 -18.89 -7.20
N GLY A 138 3.18 -19.82 -7.37
CA GLY A 138 2.12 -20.05 -6.39
C GLY A 138 2.44 -21.09 -5.30
N ASN A 139 3.50 -21.89 -5.47
CA ASN A 139 3.86 -22.99 -4.58
C ASN A 139 4.70 -22.54 -3.37
N GLN A 140 4.43 -21.37 -2.80
CA GLN A 140 5.15 -20.78 -1.70
C GLN A 140 4.21 -20.05 -0.74
N ASN A 141 4.71 -19.70 0.45
CA ASN A 141 3.99 -18.86 1.38
C ASN A 141 4.00 -17.41 0.90
N ALA A 142 2.91 -16.68 1.12
CA ALA A 142 2.79 -15.29 0.74
C ALA A 142 2.47 -14.40 1.94
N MET A 143 3.15 -13.26 2.04
CA MET A 143 2.76 -12.13 2.87
C MET A 143 2.09 -11.09 1.98
N VAL A 144 0.83 -10.78 2.26
CA VAL A 144 0.03 -9.84 1.48
C VAL A 144 -0.23 -8.57 2.28
N ILE A 145 0.07 -7.43 1.67
CA ILE A 145 -0.03 -6.11 2.28
C ILE A 145 -1.01 -5.28 1.45
N LEU A 146 -2.06 -4.79 2.11
CA LEU A 146 -3.08 -3.88 1.54
C LEU A 146 -3.21 -2.66 2.45
N GLU A 147 -2.31 -1.65 2.29
CA GLU A 147 -2.36 -0.42 3.08
C GLU A 147 -3.10 0.69 2.35
N GLY A 148 -4.25 1.11 2.86
CA GLY A 148 -5.06 2.20 2.29
C GLY A 148 -5.69 1.82 0.94
N VAL A 149 -5.97 0.56 0.70
CA VAL A 149 -6.40 0.00 -0.57
C VAL A 149 -7.82 -0.58 -0.50
N SER A 150 -8.19 -1.21 0.63
CA SER A 150 -9.47 -1.92 0.78
C SER A 150 -10.69 -1.06 0.44
N MET A 151 -10.61 0.24 0.69
CA MET A 151 -11.69 1.21 0.41
C MET A 151 -12.00 1.44 -1.07
N TYR A 152 -11.13 0.98 -1.97
CA TYR A 152 -11.29 1.13 -3.42
C TYR A 152 -11.92 -0.10 -4.07
N PHE A 153 -12.20 -1.14 -3.30
CA PHE A 153 -12.86 -2.36 -3.75
C PHE A 153 -14.33 -2.40 -3.31
N ALA A 154 -15.20 -2.93 -4.16
CA ALA A 154 -16.47 -3.44 -3.68
C ALA A 154 -16.22 -4.67 -2.77
N PRO A 155 -17.14 -4.98 -1.82
CA PRO A 155 -16.96 -6.12 -0.92
C PRO A 155 -16.69 -7.43 -1.64
N GLU A 156 -17.42 -7.66 -2.71
CA GLU A 156 -17.35 -8.86 -3.55
C GLU A 156 -16.00 -8.95 -4.27
N GLU A 157 -15.52 -7.82 -4.82
CA GLU A 157 -14.21 -7.74 -5.48
C GLU A 157 -13.06 -8.04 -4.50
N LEU A 158 -13.15 -7.50 -3.27
CA LEU A 158 -12.14 -7.75 -2.25
C LEU A 158 -12.15 -9.22 -1.80
N LEU A 159 -13.33 -9.80 -1.60
CA LEU A 159 -13.47 -11.21 -1.25
C LEU A 159 -12.92 -12.12 -2.36
N GLU A 160 -13.21 -11.81 -3.62
CA GLU A 160 -12.67 -12.53 -4.77
C GLU A 160 -11.15 -12.45 -4.84
N LEU A 161 -10.57 -11.25 -4.65
CA LEU A 161 -9.12 -11.05 -4.57
C LEU A 161 -8.51 -11.94 -3.48
N LEU A 162 -9.01 -11.86 -2.24
CA LEU A 162 -8.49 -12.61 -1.10
C LEU A 162 -8.63 -14.12 -1.30
N SER A 163 -9.79 -14.58 -1.77
CA SER A 163 -10.03 -15.99 -2.09
C SER A 163 -9.07 -16.49 -3.17
N SER A 164 -8.87 -15.71 -4.22
CA SER A 164 -7.97 -16.07 -5.31
C SER A 164 -6.51 -16.13 -4.90
N LEU A 165 -6.07 -15.29 -3.95
CA LEU A 165 -4.75 -15.36 -3.35
C LEU A 165 -4.60 -16.63 -2.50
N ALA A 166 -5.59 -16.94 -1.67
CA ALA A 166 -5.60 -18.14 -0.84
C ALA A 166 -5.56 -19.44 -1.65
N HIS A 167 -6.13 -19.44 -2.87
CA HIS A 167 -6.05 -20.58 -3.78
C HIS A 167 -4.74 -20.65 -4.57
N HIS A 168 -4.07 -19.52 -4.79
CA HIS A 168 -2.84 -19.48 -5.58
C HIS A 168 -1.59 -19.85 -4.77
N PHE A 169 -1.53 -19.48 -3.50
CA PHE A 169 -0.38 -19.68 -2.62
C PHE A 169 -0.62 -20.84 -1.64
N THR A 170 0.47 -21.45 -1.16
CA THR A 170 0.42 -22.54 -0.14
C THR A 170 -0.17 -22.02 1.17
N SER A 171 0.21 -20.82 1.58
CA SER A 171 -0.40 -20.11 2.71
C SER A 171 -0.35 -18.61 2.47
N VAL A 172 -1.27 -17.87 3.08
CA VAL A 172 -1.34 -16.41 2.98
C VAL A 172 -1.40 -15.81 4.37
N SER A 173 -0.41 -14.96 4.69
CA SER A 173 -0.47 -14.04 5.82
C SER A 173 -0.88 -12.66 5.30
N LEU A 174 -2.03 -12.15 5.73
CA LEU A 174 -2.59 -10.88 5.25
C LEU A 174 -2.52 -9.80 6.34
N LEU A 175 -2.06 -8.61 5.98
CA LEU A 175 -2.26 -7.39 6.75
C LEU A 175 -2.95 -6.34 5.87
N MET A 176 -4.12 -5.87 6.30
CA MET A 176 -4.84 -4.79 5.63
C MET A 176 -5.51 -3.88 6.65
N ASP A 177 -5.74 -2.63 6.26
CA ASP A 177 -6.55 -1.68 7.01
C ASP A 177 -7.99 -1.65 6.46
N CYS A 178 -8.93 -1.47 7.39
CA CYS A 178 -10.34 -1.33 7.09
C CYS A 178 -10.91 -0.14 7.86
N TYR A 179 -11.94 0.50 7.30
CA TYR A 179 -12.69 1.49 8.05
C TYR A 179 -13.62 0.82 9.08
N SER A 180 -13.64 1.35 10.30
CA SER A 180 -14.77 1.09 11.19
C SER A 180 -16.04 1.75 10.65
N GLU A 181 -17.21 1.28 11.07
CA GLU A 181 -18.50 1.83 10.65
C GLU A 181 -18.61 3.34 10.87
N ARG A 182 -18.13 3.82 12.03
CA ARG A 182 -18.10 5.25 12.33
C ARG A 182 -17.14 6.01 11.43
N ALA A 183 -15.93 5.47 11.20
CA ALA A 183 -14.94 6.07 10.32
C ALA A 183 -15.46 6.12 8.87
N ALA A 184 -16.12 5.08 8.41
CA ALA A 184 -16.76 5.01 7.11
C ALA A 184 -17.83 6.12 6.93
N LYS A 185 -18.73 6.29 7.90
CA LYS A 185 -19.75 7.36 7.88
C LYS A 185 -19.13 8.75 7.84
N ILE A 186 -18.11 9.00 8.67
CA ILE A 186 -17.41 10.31 8.70
C ILE A 186 -16.63 10.55 7.39
N SER A 187 -16.02 9.52 6.85
CA SER A 187 -15.21 9.59 5.62
C SER A 187 -16.01 10.01 4.39
N LYS A 188 -17.32 9.72 4.34
CA LYS A 188 -18.21 10.22 3.26
C LYS A 188 -18.19 11.75 3.14
N TYR A 189 -18.01 12.47 4.25
CA TYR A 189 -18.12 13.92 4.30
C TYR A 189 -16.80 14.65 4.52
N LYS A 190 -15.81 13.98 5.12
CA LYS A 190 -14.58 14.63 5.61
C LYS A 190 -13.31 13.85 5.26
N ASN A 191 -13.27 13.15 4.13
CA ASN A 191 -12.07 12.42 3.73
C ASN A 191 -11.08 13.33 2.97
N PRO A 192 -9.81 13.38 3.38
CA PRO A 192 -8.78 14.15 2.68
C PRO A 192 -8.58 13.77 1.20
N ILE A 193 -8.95 12.55 0.80
CA ILE A 193 -8.87 12.12 -0.61
C ILE A 193 -9.83 12.88 -1.53
N HIS A 194 -10.89 13.48 -1.01
CA HIS A 194 -11.78 14.34 -1.78
C HIS A 194 -11.05 15.57 -2.34
N GLU A 195 -10.00 16.05 -1.66
CA GLU A 195 -9.21 17.21 -2.10
C GLU A 195 -8.35 16.90 -3.34
N VAL A 196 -8.15 15.63 -3.64
CA VAL A 196 -7.50 15.18 -4.89
C VAL A 196 -8.49 14.64 -5.91
N GLY A 197 -9.80 14.85 -5.68
CA GLY A 197 -10.88 14.53 -6.62
C GLY A 197 -11.29 13.05 -6.65
N VAL A 198 -11.10 12.32 -5.54
CA VAL A 198 -11.42 10.89 -5.43
C VAL A 198 -12.48 10.65 -4.37
N ASN A 199 -13.41 9.74 -4.68
CA ASN A 199 -14.36 9.18 -3.72
C ASN A 199 -14.04 7.71 -3.49
N PRO A 200 -14.05 7.20 -2.24
CA PRO A 200 -13.94 5.78 -1.98
C PRO A 200 -15.15 5.04 -2.57
N VAL A 201 -14.90 3.86 -3.11
CA VAL A 201 -15.95 3.02 -3.71
C VAL A 201 -16.78 2.34 -2.63
N SER A 202 -16.12 1.94 -1.55
CA SER A 202 -16.76 1.16 -0.50
C SER A 202 -16.29 1.62 0.89
N TYR A 203 -17.21 1.54 1.84
CA TYR A 203 -16.95 1.67 3.28
C TYR A 203 -17.22 0.33 3.94
N THR A 204 -16.54 -0.72 3.48
CA THR A 204 -16.91 -2.08 3.80
C THR A 204 -16.58 -2.44 5.24
N HIS A 205 -17.59 -2.98 5.93
CA HIS A 205 -17.42 -3.86 7.06
C HIS A 205 -17.13 -5.26 6.52
N LEU A 206 -15.91 -5.72 6.63
CA LEU A 206 -15.65 -7.14 6.58
C LEU A 206 -15.98 -7.70 7.96
N THR A 207 -17.19 -8.21 8.13
CA THR A 207 -17.45 -9.20 9.18
C THR A 207 -16.79 -10.48 8.69
N LEU A 208 -15.61 -10.78 9.22
CA LEU A 208 -15.05 -12.13 9.05
C LEU A 208 -16.05 -13.10 9.70
N PRO A 209 -16.46 -14.17 9.03
CA PRO A 209 -17.21 -15.23 9.69
C PRO A 209 -16.37 -15.75 10.86
N THR A 210 -16.97 -15.76 12.05
CA THR A 210 -16.42 -16.34 13.28
C THR A 210 -16.28 -17.84 13.13
#